data_953c2c00f4afccbcc994583ae6fa0bb1
#
_entry.id   953c2c00f4afccbcc994583ae6fa0bb1
#
_cell.length_a   1.000
_cell.length_b   1.000
_cell.length_c   1.000
_cell.angle_alpha   90.00
_cell.angle_beta   90.00
_cell.angle_gamma   90.00
#
_symmetry.space_group_name_H-M   'P 1'
#
loop_
_entity.id
_entity.type
_entity.pdbx_description
1 polymer ?
#
loop_
_entity_poly.entity_id
_entity_poly.type
_entity_poly.pdbx_seq_one_letter_code
_entity_poly.pdbx_strand_id
1 'polypeptide(L)'
;SDTLPVFEPGLDEVVRSARGTNLFFTTNKISAIKEADVVFVSVGTPTKAYGVDAGRAADLKYVELCARDIAEHSESSKIVVEKSTIPVRTAESLKTVLSANAVDGISFQVLSNPEFLSEGTAIRDLENPDRVLIGGEETLEGQEAMETLASVYATWVDRERILKTNLWSSELSKLVT
;
A
#
# COMPACT_ATOMS: atom_id res chain seq x y z
N SER A 1 17.21 -9.19 14.25
CA SER A 1 18.06 -7.99 14.44
C SER A 1 17.28 -6.95 15.22
N ASP A 2 17.89 -6.32 16.21
CA ASP A 2 17.30 -5.22 16.98
C ASP A 2 17.60 -3.85 16.33
N THR A 3 18.31 -3.87 15.21
CA THR A 3 18.67 -2.67 14.44
C THR A 3 17.71 -2.54 13.26
N LEU A 4 17.11 -1.37 13.11
CA LEU A 4 16.27 -1.05 11.95
C LEU A 4 17.13 -0.92 10.69
N PRO A 5 16.61 -1.32 9.51
CA PRO A 5 17.34 -1.25 8.25
C PRO A 5 17.51 0.18 7.72
N VAL A 6 16.71 1.12 8.22
CA VAL A 6 16.72 2.53 7.85
C VAL A 6 16.81 3.40 9.09
N PHE A 7 17.48 4.53 8.97
CA PHE A 7 17.51 5.55 10.02
C PHE A 7 16.51 6.65 9.68
N GLU A 8 15.58 6.89 10.62
CA GLU A 8 14.64 8.02 10.56
C GLU A 8 14.43 8.54 11.99
N PRO A 9 14.52 9.86 12.24
CA PRO A 9 14.31 10.42 13.57
C PRO A 9 12.96 10.00 14.18
N GLY A 10 12.97 9.45 15.39
CA GLY A 10 11.77 8.98 16.10
C GLY A 10 11.32 7.55 15.75
N LEU A 11 11.76 6.95 14.64
CA LEU A 11 11.31 5.63 14.20
C LEU A 11 11.66 4.52 15.21
N ASP A 12 12.86 4.54 15.77
CA ASP A 12 13.29 3.55 16.77
C ASP A 12 12.36 3.51 17.99
N GLU A 13 11.91 4.67 18.46
CA GLU A 13 11.02 4.78 19.62
C GLU A 13 9.64 4.22 19.30
N VAL A 14 9.07 4.60 18.17
CA VAL A 14 7.76 4.11 17.69
C VAL A 14 7.78 2.59 17.54
N VAL A 15 8.79 2.05 16.85
CA VAL A 15 8.91 0.60 16.63
C VAL A 15 9.11 -0.14 17.96
N ARG A 16 9.95 0.37 18.85
CA ARG A 16 10.22 -0.26 20.13
C ARG A 16 9.00 -0.31 21.05
N SER A 17 8.19 0.73 21.05
CA SER A 17 6.96 0.80 21.86
C SER A 17 5.86 -0.14 21.34
N ALA A 18 5.78 -0.37 20.04
CA ALA A 18 4.72 -1.14 19.40
C ALA A 18 5.09 -2.63 19.23
N ARG A 19 6.39 -2.95 19.12
CA ARG A 19 6.89 -4.30 18.85
C ARG A 19 6.48 -5.30 19.91
N GLY A 20 5.88 -6.41 19.47
CA GLY A 20 5.39 -7.48 20.34
C GLY A 20 4.04 -7.20 21.01
N THR A 21 3.49 -6.00 20.82
CA THR A 21 2.15 -5.62 21.30
C THR A 21 1.15 -5.59 20.13
N ASN A 22 1.40 -4.76 19.15
CA ASN A 22 0.57 -4.60 17.94
C ASN A 22 1.39 -4.49 16.66
N LEU A 23 2.72 -4.57 16.74
CA LEU A 23 3.64 -4.61 15.62
C LEU A 23 4.47 -5.89 15.67
N PHE A 24 4.35 -6.73 14.65
CA PHE A 24 5.04 -8.01 14.53
C PHE A 24 5.76 -8.08 13.18
N PHE A 25 7.00 -8.57 13.20
CA PHE A 25 7.78 -8.81 11.99
C PHE A 25 7.85 -10.31 11.73
N THR A 26 7.54 -10.72 10.51
CA THR A 26 7.59 -12.12 10.10
C THR A 26 8.10 -12.28 8.68
N THR A 27 8.76 -13.40 8.42
CA THR A 27 9.08 -13.86 7.06
C THR A 27 8.05 -14.88 6.55
N ASN A 28 7.12 -15.30 7.40
CA ASN A 28 6.01 -16.18 7.03
C ASN A 28 4.90 -15.35 6.37
N LYS A 29 5.12 -14.99 5.10
CA LYS A 29 4.16 -14.20 4.32
C LYS A 29 2.82 -14.90 4.15
N ILE A 30 2.80 -16.24 4.09
CA ILE A 30 1.57 -17.02 3.89
C ILE A 30 0.61 -16.83 5.06
N SER A 31 1.09 -17.01 6.31
CA SER A 31 0.28 -16.80 7.50
C SER A 31 -0.20 -15.34 7.58
N ALA A 32 0.70 -14.38 7.35
CA ALA A 32 0.35 -12.97 7.40
C ALA A 32 -0.72 -12.58 6.37
N ILE A 33 -0.65 -13.10 5.13
CA ILE A 33 -1.66 -12.86 4.09
C ILE A 33 -3.00 -13.47 4.50
N LYS A 34 -3.03 -14.71 5.02
CA LYS A 34 -4.26 -15.37 5.44
C LYS A 34 -5.01 -14.59 6.51
N GLU A 35 -4.28 -14.07 7.49
CA GLU A 35 -4.83 -13.38 8.66
C GLU A 35 -5.25 -11.92 8.37
N ALA A 36 -4.65 -11.28 7.36
CA ALA A 36 -4.87 -9.87 7.08
C ALA A 36 -6.21 -9.61 6.37
N ASP A 37 -6.92 -8.56 6.79
CA ASP A 37 -8.07 -7.99 6.06
C ASP A 37 -7.62 -6.91 5.08
N VAL A 38 -6.55 -6.16 5.44
CA VAL A 38 -5.95 -5.09 4.63
C VAL A 38 -4.47 -5.41 4.43
N VAL A 39 -4.02 -5.43 3.18
CA VAL A 39 -2.63 -5.73 2.81
C VAL A 39 -2.02 -4.51 2.12
N PHE A 40 -0.99 -3.92 2.71
CA PHE A 40 -0.22 -2.85 2.08
C PHE A 40 0.92 -3.41 1.24
N VAL A 41 0.93 -3.06 -0.04
CA VAL A 41 2.01 -3.34 -0.98
C VAL A 41 2.98 -2.16 -0.95
N SER A 42 4.10 -2.33 -0.22
CA SER A 42 5.13 -1.29 0.00
C SER A 42 6.50 -1.83 -0.43
N VAL A 43 6.58 -2.28 -1.68
CA VAL A 43 7.80 -2.88 -2.26
C VAL A 43 8.58 -1.86 -3.08
N GLY A 44 9.89 -2.10 -3.22
CA GLY A 44 10.73 -1.27 -4.09
C GLY A 44 10.30 -1.38 -5.55
N THR A 45 10.29 -0.24 -6.25
CA THR A 45 10.00 -0.11 -7.68
C THR A 45 11.19 0.52 -8.40
N PRO A 46 12.33 -0.19 -8.50
CA PRO A 46 13.53 0.35 -9.12
C PRO A 46 13.29 0.62 -10.61
N THR A 47 14.12 1.50 -11.19
CA THR A 47 14.13 1.68 -12.64
C THR A 47 14.57 0.39 -13.34
N LYS A 48 13.88 0.01 -14.40
CA LYS A 48 14.26 -1.16 -15.22
C LYS A 48 15.70 -1.05 -15.67
N ALA A 49 16.48 -2.11 -15.40
CA ALA A 49 17.88 -2.20 -15.84
C ALA A 49 18.02 -2.77 -17.25
N TYR A 50 17.03 -3.54 -17.73
CA TYR A 50 17.11 -4.29 -18.99
C TYR A 50 15.77 -4.27 -19.76
N GLY A 51 15.84 -4.55 -21.05
CA GLY A 51 14.68 -4.68 -21.93
C GLY A 51 14.11 -3.36 -22.46
N VAL A 52 12.89 -3.41 -22.97
CA VAL A 52 12.19 -2.22 -23.47
C VAL A 52 11.98 -1.25 -22.32
N ASP A 53 12.26 0.04 -22.57
CA ASP A 53 12.20 1.15 -21.59
C ASP A 53 13.22 1.05 -20.43
N ALA A 54 14.30 0.30 -20.59
CA ALA A 54 15.41 0.29 -19.65
C ALA A 54 15.94 1.73 -19.38
N GLY A 55 16.16 2.04 -18.12
CA GLY A 55 16.58 3.38 -17.67
C GLY A 55 15.46 4.44 -17.63
N ARG A 56 14.21 4.09 -17.97
CA ARG A 56 13.08 5.04 -18.02
C ARG A 56 11.83 4.55 -17.27
N ALA A 57 11.52 3.26 -17.37
CA ALA A 57 10.32 2.70 -16.75
C ALA A 57 10.62 2.09 -15.37
N ALA A 58 9.65 2.10 -14.47
CA ALA A 58 9.71 1.36 -13.22
C ALA A 58 9.64 -0.16 -13.49
N ASP A 59 10.39 -0.92 -12.72
CA ASP A 59 10.29 -2.39 -12.69
C ASP A 59 9.21 -2.80 -11.68
N LEU A 60 8.07 -3.23 -12.21
CA LEU A 60 6.90 -3.63 -11.42
C LEU A 60 6.91 -5.10 -11.02
N LYS A 61 7.99 -5.83 -11.30
CA LYS A 61 8.11 -7.26 -11.02
C LYS A 61 7.77 -7.60 -9.57
N TYR A 62 8.23 -6.79 -8.62
CA TYR A 62 7.95 -7.04 -7.20
C TYR A 62 6.49 -6.79 -6.83
N VAL A 63 5.85 -5.82 -7.45
CA VAL A 63 4.42 -5.55 -7.30
C VAL A 63 3.59 -6.73 -7.82
N GLU A 64 3.93 -7.24 -9.02
CA GLU A 64 3.27 -8.41 -9.61
C GLU A 64 3.46 -9.69 -8.78
N LEU A 65 4.67 -9.91 -8.24
CA LEU A 65 4.92 -11.05 -7.35
C LEU A 65 4.09 -10.96 -6.07
N CYS A 66 3.99 -9.78 -5.46
CA CYS A 66 3.12 -9.56 -4.30
C CYS A 66 1.66 -9.86 -4.64
N ALA A 67 1.16 -9.40 -5.80
CA ALA A 67 -0.21 -9.68 -6.23
C ALA A 67 -0.49 -11.17 -6.36
N ARG A 68 0.43 -11.94 -6.96
CA ARG A 68 0.30 -13.39 -7.08
C ARG A 68 0.30 -14.08 -5.72
N ASP A 69 1.24 -13.72 -4.84
CA ASP A 69 1.30 -14.25 -3.47
C ASP A 69 0.00 -13.96 -2.69
N ILE A 70 -0.53 -12.74 -2.79
CA ILE A 70 -1.77 -12.35 -2.13
C ILE A 70 -2.95 -13.18 -2.68
N ALA A 71 -3.08 -13.29 -4.00
CA ALA A 71 -4.17 -14.04 -4.60
C ALA A 71 -4.12 -15.54 -4.26
N GLU A 72 -2.92 -16.14 -4.33
CA GLU A 72 -2.72 -17.58 -4.09
C GLU A 72 -2.99 -17.98 -2.64
N HIS A 73 -2.65 -17.09 -1.67
CA HIS A 73 -2.71 -17.46 -0.25
C HIS A 73 -3.86 -16.84 0.52
N SER A 74 -4.70 -16.03 -0.12
CA SER A 74 -5.89 -15.47 0.53
C SER A 74 -6.99 -16.52 0.70
N GLU A 75 -7.52 -16.61 1.91
CA GLU A 75 -8.67 -17.46 2.26
C GLU A 75 -9.98 -16.65 2.43
N SER A 76 -9.87 -15.32 2.30
CA SER A 76 -11.01 -14.38 2.36
C SER A 76 -10.76 -13.20 1.44
N SER A 77 -11.83 -12.48 1.07
CA SER A 77 -11.74 -11.21 0.33
C SER A 77 -10.94 -10.18 1.13
N LYS A 78 -10.17 -9.33 0.44
CA LYS A 78 -9.23 -8.39 1.08
C LYS A 78 -9.21 -7.04 0.39
N ILE A 79 -8.81 -6.03 1.15
CA ILE A 79 -8.42 -4.73 0.62
C ILE A 79 -6.90 -4.76 0.39
N VAL A 80 -6.47 -4.50 -0.84
CA VAL A 80 -5.05 -4.42 -1.21
C VAL A 80 -4.71 -2.96 -1.47
N VAL A 81 -3.84 -2.40 -0.66
CA VAL A 81 -3.46 -0.99 -0.69
C VAL A 81 -2.09 -0.84 -1.32
N GLU A 82 -2.04 -0.19 -2.44
CA GLU A 82 -0.82 0.16 -3.12
C GLU A 82 -0.21 1.43 -2.52
N LYS A 83 0.92 1.26 -1.85
CA LYS A 83 1.65 2.32 -1.16
C LYS A 83 2.91 2.78 -1.90
N SER A 84 3.50 1.89 -2.71
CA SER A 84 4.70 2.17 -3.50
C SER A 84 4.46 3.30 -4.51
N THR A 85 5.51 4.07 -4.82
CA THR A 85 5.49 5.06 -5.91
C THR A 85 5.56 4.34 -7.24
N ILE A 86 4.52 4.45 -8.06
CA ILE A 86 4.32 3.65 -9.26
C ILE A 86 3.73 4.48 -10.39
N PRO A 87 3.89 4.04 -11.64
CA PRO A 87 3.22 4.65 -12.79
C PRO A 87 1.70 4.57 -12.68
N VAL A 88 1.02 5.55 -13.26
CA VAL A 88 -0.44 5.53 -13.42
C VAL A 88 -0.90 4.25 -14.13
N ARG A 89 -2.02 3.68 -13.70
CA ARG A 89 -2.63 2.41 -14.15
C ARG A 89 -1.97 1.14 -13.60
N THR A 90 -1.07 1.23 -12.65
CA THR A 90 -0.51 0.04 -11.98
C THR A 90 -1.58 -0.65 -11.11
N ALA A 91 -2.47 0.11 -10.47
CA ALA A 91 -3.59 -0.46 -9.70
C ALA A 91 -4.53 -1.31 -10.57
N GLU A 92 -4.80 -0.91 -11.83
CA GLU A 92 -5.56 -1.73 -12.79
C GLU A 92 -4.84 -3.05 -13.11
N SER A 93 -3.52 -2.98 -13.31
CA SER A 93 -2.69 -4.16 -13.55
C SER A 93 -2.66 -5.08 -12.33
N LEU A 94 -2.50 -4.51 -11.13
CA LEU A 94 -2.55 -5.23 -9.86
C LEU A 94 -3.89 -5.95 -9.70
N LYS A 95 -5.01 -5.27 -9.94
CA LYS A 95 -6.35 -5.84 -9.90
C LYS A 95 -6.51 -6.98 -10.89
N THR A 96 -5.98 -6.83 -12.11
CA THR A 96 -6.02 -7.87 -13.15
C THR A 96 -5.28 -9.13 -12.68
N VAL A 97 -4.09 -8.97 -12.12
CA VAL A 97 -3.30 -10.11 -11.60
C VAL A 97 -4.00 -10.78 -10.42
N LEU A 98 -4.52 -10.00 -9.47
CA LEU A 98 -5.27 -10.50 -8.32
C LEU A 98 -6.48 -11.31 -8.78
N SER A 99 -7.31 -10.75 -9.66
CA SER A 99 -8.54 -11.40 -10.15
C SER A 99 -8.26 -12.66 -10.97
N ALA A 100 -7.20 -12.66 -11.78
CA ALA A 100 -6.83 -13.80 -12.61
C ALA A 100 -6.27 -15.00 -11.79
N ASN A 101 -5.82 -14.76 -10.57
CA ASN A 101 -5.24 -15.78 -9.69
C ASN A 101 -6.08 -16.00 -8.42
N ALA A 102 -7.22 -15.33 -8.27
CA ALA A 102 -8.11 -15.48 -7.12
C ALA A 102 -8.74 -16.89 -7.08
N VAL A 103 -8.92 -17.40 -5.88
CA VAL A 103 -9.75 -18.59 -5.64
C VAL A 103 -11.23 -18.18 -5.79
N ASP A 104 -12.06 -19.10 -6.27
CA ASP A 104 -13.49 -18.87 -6.44
C ASP A 104 -14.16 -18.36 -5.15
N GLY A 105 -14.92 -17.28 -5.27
CA GLY A 105 -15.61 -16.65 -4.15
C GLY A 105 -14.77 -15.63 -3.36
N ILE A 106 -13.49 -15.45 -3.69
CA ILE A 106 -12.61 -14.43 -3.09
C ILE A 106 -12.49 -13.24 -4.05
N SER A 107 -12.70 -12.04 -3.53
CA SER A 107 -12.56 -10.78 -4.27
C SER A 107 -11.55 -9.85 -3.61
N PHE A 108 -10.99 -8.95 -4.42
CA PHE A 108 -10.00 -7.97 -3.97
C PHE A 108 -10.43 -6.56 -4.36
N GLN A 109 -10.45 -5.66 -3.38
CA GLN A 109 -10.57 -4.23 -3.63
C GLN A 109 -9.17 -3.61 -3.63
N VAL A 110 -8.78 -2.98 -4.73
CA VAL A 110 -7.47 -2.33 -4.86
C VAL A 110 -7.61 -0.85 -4.60
N LEU A 111 -6.82 -0.33 -3.68
CA LEU A 111 -6.74 1.10 -3.37
C LEU A 111 -5.34 1.63 -3.68
N SER A 112 -5.27 2.88 -4.12
CA SER A 112 -4.04 3.67 -4.21
C SER A 112 -3.95 4.59 -3.00
N ASN A 113 -2.85 4.53 -2.26
CA ASN A 113 -2.61 5.39 -1.11
C ASN A 113 -1.16 5.88 -1.13
N PRO A 114 -0.83 6.83 -1.99
CA PRO A 114 0.52 7.38 -2.08
C PRO A 114 0.90 8.08 -0.78
N GLU A 115 2.18 8.01 -0.44
CA GLU A 115 2.77 8.75 0.68
C GLU A 115 3.40 10.07 0.19
N PHE A 116 3.45 11.07 1.06
CA PHE A 116 4.06 12.37 0.80
C PHE A 116 5.05 12.71 1.92
N LEU A 117 5.81 11.70 2.35
CA LEU A 117 6.78 11.80 3.45
C LEU A 117 8.13 12.32 2.94
N SER A 118 8.79 13.13 3.75
CA SER A 118 10.16 13.59 3.49
C SER A 118 11.16 12.85 4.38
N GLU A 119 12.30 12.46 3.83
CA GLU A 119 13.39 11.87 4.61
C GLU A 119 13.84 12.84 5.72
N GLY A 120 14.03 12.31 6.92
CA GLY A 120 14.40 13.09 8.10
C GLY A 120 13.21 13.69 8.85
N THR A 121 11.99 13.66 8.29
CA THR A 121 10.76 14.13 8.94
C THR A 121 9.59 13.17 8.77
N ALA A 122 9.84 11.98 8.25
CA ALA A 122 8.79 11.04 7.85
C ALA A 122 7.85 10.66 8.99
N ILE A 123 8.34 10.48 10.22
CA ILE A 123 7.48 10.16 11.38
C ILE A 123 6.55 11.33 11.67
N ARG A 124 7.07 12.55 11.75
CA ARG A 124 6.26 13.75 11.98
C ARG A 124 5.22 13.96 10.88
N ASP A 125 5.64 13.76 9.61
CA ASP A 125 4.77 13.95 8.45
C ASP A 125 3.67 12.86 8.41
N LEU A 126 3.92 11.66 8.93
CA LEU A 126 2.93 10.59 9.06
C LEU A 126 1.96 10.85 10.21
N GLU A 127 2.46 11.35 11.34
CA GLU A 127 1.62 11.69 12.52
C GLU A 127 0.72 12.91 12.28
N ASN A 128 1.23 13.90 11.51
CA ASN A 128 0.52 15.13 11.19
C ASN A 128 0.61 15.43 9.69
N PRO A 129 0.00 14.61 8.83
CA PRO A 129 0.04 14.81 7.39
C PRO A 129 -0.78 16.04 6.99
N ASP A 130 -0.31 16.78 5.99
CA ASP A 130 -1.11 17.84 5.35
C ASP A 130 -2.37 17.26 4.72
N ARG A 131 -2.25 16.08 4.13
CA ARG A 131 -3.34 15.30 3.55
C ARG A 131 -3.01 13.81 3.52
N VAL A 132 -4.03 12.98 3.60
CA VAL A 132 -4.00 11.56 3.24
C VAL A 132 -4.84 11.40 1.99
N LEU A 133 -4.29 10.81 0.93
CA LEU A 133 -4.99 10.58 -0.31
C LEU A 133 -5.30 9.10 -0.47
N ILE A 134 -6.56 8.78 -0.74
CA ILE A 134 -7.03 7.41 -0.95
C ILE A 134 -7.79 7.36 -2.27
N GLY A 135 -7.27 6.61 -3.23
CA GLY A 135 -7.91 6.34 -4.50
C GLY A 135 -8.54 4.96 -4.53
N GLY A 136 -9.74 4.87 -5.06
CA GLY A 136 -10.47 3.61 -5.21
C GLY A 136 -11.40 3.62 -6.42
N GLU A 137 -12.07 2.50 -6.66
CA GLU A 137 -13.12 2.44 -7.68
C GLU A 137 -14.38 3.17 -7.21
N GLU A 138 -15.15 3.68 -8.17
CA GLU A 138 -16.41 4.41 -7.91
C GLU A 138 -17.60 3.46 -7.67
N THR A 139 -17.35 2.15 -7.53
CA THR A 139 -18.34 1.14 -7.16
C THR A 139 -18.69 1.24 -5.68
N LEU A 140 -19.77 0.60 -5.26
CA LEU A 140 -20.17 0.55 -3.85
C LEU A 140 -19.08 -0.09 -3.00
N GLU A 141 -18.57 -1.23 -3.45
CA GLU A 141 -17.51 -1.99 -2.78
C GLU A 141 -16.20 -1.20 -2.70
N GLY A 142 -15.87 -0.46 -3.77
CA GLY A 142 -14.70 0.44 -3.80
C GLY A 142 -14.82 1.59 -2.80
N GLN A 143 -16.02 2.17 -2.68
CA GLN A 143 -16.30 3.22 -1.70
C GLN A 143 -16.24 2.70 -0.26
N GLU A 144 -16.76 1.50 0.01
CA GLU A 144 -16.66 0.84 1.31
C GLU A 144 -15.20 0.53 1.68
N ALA A 145 -14.41 0.06 0.71
CA ALA A 145 -12.98 -0.18 0.92
C ALA A 145 -12.22 1.12 1.23
N MET A 146 -12.50 2.21 0.48
CA MET A 146 -11.91 3.52 0.77
C MET A 146 -12.32 4.04 2.16
N GLU A 147 -13.57 3.86 2.58
CA GLU A 147 -14.02 4.27 3.91
C GLU A 147 -13.35 3.43 5.02
N THR A 148 -13.15 2.13 4.77
CA THR A 148 -12.42 1.25 5.69
C THR A 148 -11.00 1.78 5.92
N LEU A 149 -10.24 2.07 4.85
CA LEU A 149 -8.91 2.63 4.97
C LEU A 149 -8.93 4.03 5.59
N ALA A 150 -9.89 4.87 5.22
CA ALA A 150 -10.06 6.21 5.80
C ALA A 150 -10.32 6.14 7.32
N SER A 151 -11.08 5.15 7.79
CA SER A 151 -11.35 4.96 9.22
C SER A 151 -10.08 4.58 10.01
N VAL A 152 -9.15 3.86 9.40
CA VAL A 152 -7.84 3.58 10.00
C VAL A 152 -7.07 4.89 10.20
N TYR A 153 -6.93 5.70 9.15
CA TYR A 153 -6.25 7.00 9.26
C TYR A 153 -6.94 7.96 10.22
N ALA A 154 -8.27 7.95 10.28
CA ALA A 154 -9.06 8.81 11.16
C ALA A 154 -8.84 8.57 12.66
N THR A 155 -8.09 7.53 13.03
CA THR A 155 -7.69 7.31 14.43
C THR A 155 -6.65 8.32 14.91
N TRP A 156 -5.91 8.99 14.01
CA TRP A 156 -4.94 10.03 14.35
C TRP A 156 -4.93 11.23 13.40
N VAL A 157 -5.64 11.18 12.26
CA VAL A 157 -5.72 12.25 11.26
C VAL A 157 -7.15 12.80 11.22
N ASP A 158 -7.30 14.12 11.21
CA ASP A 158 -8.59 14.75 11.04
C ASP A 158 -9.25 14.34 9.72
N ARG A 159 -10.53 13.97 9.75
CA ARG A 159 -11.26 13.48 8.58
C ARG A 159 -11.24 14.45 7.39
N GLU A 160 -11.17 15.74 7.64
CA GLU A 160 -11.10 16.78 6.62
C GLU A 160 -9.81 16.73 5.78
N ARG A 161 -8.76 16.12 6.34
CA ARG A 161 -7.48 15.91 5.65
C ARG A 161 -7.41 14.58 4.90
N ILE A 162 -8.42 13.71 5.03
CA ILE A 162 -8.50 12.43 4.35
C ILE A 162 -9.33 12.61 3.08
N LEU A 163 -8.65 12.64 1.94
CA LEU A 163 -9.24 12.92 0.64
C LEU A 163 -9.46 11.61 -0.12
N LYS A 164 -10.69 11.38 -0.58
CA LYS A 164 -11.03 10.22 -1.43
C LYS A 164 -11.19 10.64 -2.88
N THR A 165 -10.65 9.85 -3.81
CA THR A 165 -10.70 10.10 -5.24
C THR A 165 -10.71 8.78 -6.01
N ASN A 166 -10.74 8.82 -7.35
CA ASN A 166 -10.56 7.62 -8.15
C ASN A 166 -9.09 7.17 -8.17
N LEU A 167 -8.86 5.90 -8.54
CA LEU A 167 -7.53 5.28 -8.60
C LEU A 167 -6.53 6.11 -9.41
N TRP A 168 -6.95 6.49 -10.61
CA TRP A 168 -6.09 7.18 -11.58
C TRP A 168 -5.58 8.53 -11.07
N SER A 169 -6.47 9.34 -10.49
CA SER A 169 -6.12 10.64 -9.91
C SER A 169 -5.18 10.50 -8.71
N SER A 170 -5.38 9.45 -7.90
CA SER A 170 -4.52 9.16 -6.76
C SER A 170 -3.09 8.81 -7.20
N GLU A 171 -2.94 7.87 -8.13
CA GLU A 171 -1.63 7.48 -8.67
C GLU A 171 -0.91 8.67 -9.32
N LEU A 172 -1.63 9.48 -10.12
CA LEU A 172 -1.07 10.64 -10.81
C LEU A 172 -0.56 11.69 -9.81
N SER A 173 -1.25 11.89 -8.69
CA SER A 173 -0.93 12.95 -7.74
C SER A 173 0.49 12.85 -7.20
N LYS A 174 1.02 11.64 -6.97
CA LYS A 174 2.38 11.41 -6.49
C LYS A 174 3.45 11.74 -7.54
N LEU A 175 3.09 11.65 -8.82
CA LEU A 175 4.04 11.87 -9.92
C LEU A 175 4.18 13.33 -10.32
N VAL A 176 3.25 14.18 -9.89
CA VAL A 176 3.21 15.61 -10.23
C VAL A 176 3.44 16.54 -9.05
N THR A 177 3.71 15.97 -7.87
CA THR A 177 4.07 16.70 -6.66
C THR A 177 5.57 16.71 -6.48
#